data_32147ac143566f41580d5e98041d789b
#
_entry.id   32147ac143566f41580d5e98041d789b
#
_cell.length_a   1.000
_cell.length_b   1.000
_cell.length_c   1.000
_cell.angle_alpha   90.00
_cell.angle_beta   90.00
_cell.angle_gamma   90.00
#
_symmetry.space_group_name_H-M   'P 1'
#
loop_
_entity.id
_entity.type
_entity.pdbx_description
1 polymer ?
#
loop_
_entity_poly.entity_id
_entity_poly.type
_entity_poly.pdbx_seq_one_letter_code
_entity_poly.pdbx_strand_id
1 'polypeptide(L)'
;MNNYKKSVPFYRKALPLTLAIATAGVSIAFSAAAVAAENGKFRIGLVTFLSGPAAGPFGEPSANAAKVLVDGLNQGKLPAPYDKLGINGAEIEMVIIDEAGGAAKQVEEFRNLVQRQKVDAVVGYISSGDCLAVAPVAEELGAMTVLYDCGTSQLFSEDKTPQYVFRTGLDASVDNIGAARYLAKTHPNAVRVGGIQQNYAFGQDSWSDFTLSMAQIMPKSEVVESQMPKVFQGQYGAEISALSVKRPDIIHSSFWGGDMEALVLQANSRGLFEEATAVLTCGESALVRYKDQAPNGMIIGGRGPFGAFAPQNPLNSWFTQAYQSAYKAAPTYPATKMAQAILGLKFAAENAKAEAGKVPPALEMAKALKGATFESVSGTVQMARAGGHQAMQGIAYGEYYFDKTSQKGSVQNVIAFAGECVTPPDGTSAHDWIKAGFPGAQCN
;
A
#
# COMPACT_ATOMS: atom_id res chain seq x y z
N MET A 1 -29.30 -85.81 3.98
CA MET A 1 -30.15 -86.71 3.12
C MET A 1 -30.25 -86.03 1.80
N ASN A 2 -29.48 -86.54 0.88
CA ASN A 2 -29.87 -87.18 -0.40
C ASN A 2 -30.48 -86.19 -1.40
N ASN A 3 -29.67 -85.90 -2.44
CA ASN A 3 -29.55 -86.63 -3.74
C ASN A 3 -30.57 -86.09 -4.76
N TYR A 4 -30.35 -85.80 -5.99
CA TYR A 4 -29.51 -86.30 -7.07
C TYR A 4 -29.72 -85.44 -8.34
N LYS A 5 -28.62 -85.11 -9.03
CA LYS A 5 -28.33 -85.21 -10.47
C LYS A 5 -29.42 -85.29 -11.51
N LYS A 6 -29.27 -84.57 -12.64
CA LYS A 6 -28.97 -85.07 -14.04
C LYS A 6 -29.01 -83.87 -15.01
N SER A 7 -28.04 -83.47 -15.69
CA SER A 7 -27.27 -83.76 -16.92
C SER A 7 -28.02 -83.75 -18.24
N VAL A 8 -27.78 -82.72 -19.12
CA VAL A 8 -27.37 -82.69 -20.54
C VAL A 8 -28.37 -83.24 -21.58
N PRO A 9 -28.35 -82.89 -22.92
CA PRO A 9 -27.45 -82.07 -23.74
C PRO A 9 -28.07 -81.25 -24.89
N PHE A 10 -27.18 -80.39 -25.51
CA PHE A 10 -27.02 -79.96 -26.90
C PHE A 10 -28.22 -79.92 -27.88
N TYR A 11 -28.36 -78.70 -28.54
CA TYR A 11 -28.29 -78.69 -30.03
C TYR A 11 -27.97 -77.24 -30.51
N ARG A 12 -26.96 -77.16 -31.42
CA ARG A 12 -26.55 -75.96 -32.19
C ARG A 12 -27.61 -75.67 -33.27
N LYS A 13 -27.88 -74.37 -33.51
CA LYS A 13 -28.15 -73.88 -34.89
C LYS A 13 -27.57 -72.45 -35.01
N ALA A 14 -26.66 -72.32 -35.93
CA ALA A 14 -26.12 -71.05 -36.42
C ALA A 14 -26.98 -70.48 -37.54
N LEU A 15 -27.09 -69.16 -37.67
CA LEU A 15 -27.25 -68.32 -38.87
C LEU A 15 -27.38 -66.86 -38.50
N PRO A 16 -27.26 -65.91 -39.41
CA PRO A 16 -25.97 -65.22 -39.69
C PRO A 16 -25.96 -63.76 -39.28
N LEU A 17 -24.74 -63.29 -39.24
CA LEU A 17 -24.29 -61.94 -38.97
C LEU A 17 -24.83 -60.90 -39.99
N THR A 18 -25.53 -59.83 -39.54
CA THR A 18 -25.71 -58.63 -40.29
C THR A 18 -25.08 -57.47 -39.45
N LEU A 19 -23.94 -57.00 -39.96
CA LEU A 19 -23.16 -55.90 -39.38
C LEU A 19 -23.84 -54.59 -39.71
N ALA A 20 -24.48 -53.94 -38.74
CA ALA A 20 -24.89 -52.53 -38.86
C ALA A 20 -23.87 -51.68 -38.12
N ILE A 21 -23.02 -51.00 -38.86
CA ILE A 21 -22.09 -49.99 -38.34
C ILE A 21 -22.87 -48.72 -38.03
N ALA A 22 -23.19 -48.50 -36.74
CA ALA A 22 -23.67 -47.24 -36.24
C ALA A 22 -22.43 -46.41 -35.83
N THR A 23 -22.04 -45.44 -36.65
CA THR A 23 -21.06 -44.44 -36.30
C THR A 23 -21.66 -43.49 -35.27
N ALA A 24 -21.45 -43.80 -33.98
CA ALA A 24 -21.67 -42.83 -32.90
C ALA A 24 -20.52 -41.84 -32.92
N GLY A 25 -20.80 -40.63 -33.42
CA GLY A 25 -19.91 -39.48 -33.28
C GLY A 25 -19.81 -39.10 -31.79
N VAL A 26 -18.71 -39.50 -31.13
CA VAL A 26 -18.35 -39.00 -29.83
C VAL A 26 -17.76 -37.60 -30.05
N SER A 27 -18.60 -36.55 -29.85
CA SER A 27 -18.11 -35.17 -29.70
C SER A 27 -17.36 -35.10 -28.38
N ILE A 28 -16.04 -35.16 -28.44
CA ILE A 28 -15.18 -34.85 -27.32
C ILE A 28 -15.29 -33.30 -27.10
N ALA A 29 -16.22 -32.90 -26.25
CA ALA A 29 -16.19 -31.61 -25.66
C ALA A 29 -14.96 -31.57 -24.74
N PHE A 30 -13.84 -31.06 -25.24
CA PHE A 30 -12.72 -30.68 -24.40
C PHE A 30 -13.22 -29.57 -23.48
N SER A 31 -13.57 -29.93 -22.25
CA SER A 31 -13.82 -29.00 -21.16
C SER A 31 -12.52 -28.24 -20.91
N ALA A 32 -12.53 -26.95 -21.17
CA ALA A 32 -11.45 -26.00 -20.83
C ALA A 32 -11.16 -25.90 -19.30
N ALA A 33 -11.75 -26.81 -18.50
CA ALA A 33 -11.57 -26.90 -17.05
C ALA A 33 -10.37 -27.77 -16.61
N ALA A 34 -9.64 -28.41 -17.54
CA ALA A 34 -8.60 -29.37 -17.18
C ALA A 34 -7.17 -28.81 -17.18
N VAL A 35 -6.96 -27.49 -17.47
CA VAL A 35 -5.61 -26.90 -17.50
C VAL A 35 -5.22 -26.23 -16.14
N ALA A 36 -6.16 -26.09 -15.22
CA ALA A 36 -5.89 -25.50 -13.89
C ALA A 36 -5.24 -26.48 -12.87
N ALA A 37 -4.94 -27.72 -13.23
CA ALA A 37 -4.55 -28.76 -12.28
C ALA A 37 -3.02 -28.98 -12.14
N GLU A 38 -2.18 -28.26 -12.86
CA GLU A 38 -0.70 -28.40 -12.77
C GLU A 38 0.02 -27.15 -12.26
N ASN A 39 -0.62 -25.99 -12.16
CA ASN A 39 0.02 -24.79 -11.60
C ASN A 39 -0.09 -24.83 -10.08
N GLY A 40 1.07 -24.92 -9.40
CA GLY A 40 1.13 -24.77 -7.94
C GLY A 40 0.52 -23.46 -7.46
N LYS A 41 0.35 -23.30 -6.15
CA LYS A 41 -0.12 -22.05 -5.55
C LYS A 41 1.01 -21.01 -5.52
N PHE A 42 0.68 -19.74 -5.76
CA PHE A 42 1.58 -18.62 -5.49
C PHE A 42 1.31 -18.11 -4.07
N ARG A 43 2.25 -18.27 -3.16
CA ARG A 43 2.07 -17.97 -1.73
C ARG A 43 2.65 -16.60 -1.38
N ILE A 44 1.80 -15.70 -0.87
CA ILE A 44 2.19 -14.36 -0.43
C ILE A 44 2.16 -14.32 1.11
N GLY A 45 3.29 -13.99 1.74
CA GLY A 45 3.32 -13.53 3.12
C GLY A 45 2.84 -12.09 3.19
N LEU A 46 1.68 -11.87 3.81
CA LEU A 46 1.10 -10.53 3.95
C LEU A 46 1.27 -10.04 5.38
N VAL A 47 1.93 -8.90 5.57
CA VAL A 47 2.19 -8.34 6.90
C VAL A 47 1.55 -6.97 7.03
N THR A 48 0.69 -6.80 8.04
CA THR A 48 0.05 -5.53 8.37
C THR A 48 -0.46 -5.57 9.82
N PHE A 49 -0.78 -4.42 10.43
CA PHE A 49 -1.29 -4.39 11.80
C PHE A 49 -2.69 -5.00 11.90
N LEU A 50 -2.83 -6.08 12.65
CA LEU A 50 -4.12 -6.72 12.96
C LEU A 50 -4.56 -6.45 14.40
N SER A 51 -3.67 -5.89 15.21
CA SER A 51 -3.92 -5.51 16.59
C SER A 51 -3.28 -4.17 16.95
N GLY A 52 -3.67 -3.60 18.10
CA GLY A 52 -3.14 -2.32 18.59
C GLY A 52 -3.69 -1.09 17.86
N PRO A 53 -3.14 0.11 18.18
CA PRO A 53 -3.69 1.40 17.71
C PRO A 53 -3.66 1.61 16.20
N ALA A 54 -2.83 0.87 15.47
CA ALA A 54 -2.73 0.98 14.01
C ALA A 54 -3.69 0.03 13.27
N ALA A 55 -4.31 -0.93 13.93
CA ALA A 55 -5.17 -1.92 13.28
C ALA A 55 -6.34 -1.27 12.53
N GLY A 56 -7.20 -0.55 13.24
CA GLY A 56 -8.40 0.06 12.64
C GLY A 56 -8.11 1.06 11.52
N PRO A 57 -7.23 2.06 11.70
CA PRO A 57 -6.96 3.06 10.68
C PRO A 57 -6.11 2.58 9.49
N PHE A 58 -5.30 1.55 9.67
CA PHE A 58 -4.32 1.12 8.67
C PHE A 58 -4.40 -0.37 8.33
N GLY A 59 -4.25 -1.23 9.33
CA GLY A 59 -4.09 -2.65 9.12
C GLY A 59 -5.33 -3.34 8.57
N GLU A 60 -6.51 -3.08 9.14
CA GLU A 60 -7.77 -3.64 8.66
C GLU A 60 -8.10 -3.19 7.23
N PRO A 61 -8.00 -1.88 6.87
CA PRO A 61 -8.18 -1.46 5.49
C PRO A 61 -7.22 -2.16 4.52
N SER A 62 -5.96 -2.34 4.91
CA SER A 62 -4.95 -3.02 4.09
C SER A 62 -5.23 -4.52 3.92
N ALA A 63 -5.56 -5.22 5.02
CA ALA A 63 -5.91 -6.64 4.96
C ALA A 63 -7.19 -6.90 4.14
N ASN A 64 -8.18 -6.00 4.27
CA ASN A 64 -9.42 -6.04 3.50
C ASN A 64 -9.16 -5.81 2.00
N ALA A 65 -8.28 -4.86 1.66
CA ALA A 65 -7.84 -4.60 0.30
C ALA A 65 -7.16 -5.82 -0.33
N ALA A 66 -6.26 -6.46 0.42
CA ALA A 66 -5.57 -7.66 -0.03
C ALA A 66 -6.55 -8.80 -0.32
N LYS A 67 -7.54 -9.03 0.57
CA LYS A 67 -8.57 -10.05 0.35
C LYS A 67 -9.39 -9.79 -0.91
N VAL A 68 -9.93 -8.56 -1.06
CA VAL A 68 -10.72 -8.18 -2.25
C VAL A 68 -9.92 -8.35 -3.53
N LEU A 69 -8.67 -7.90 -3.52
CA LEU A 69 -7.83 -7.94 -4.70
C LEU A 69 -7.43 -9.37 -5.08
N VAL A 70 -7.00 -10.17 -4.10
CA VAL A 70 -6.61 -11.56 -4.32
C VAL A 70 -7.80 -12.40 -4.77
N ASP A 71 -8.97 -12.23 -4.16
CA ASP A 71 -10.21 -12.90 -4.60
C ASP A 71 -10.56 -12.52 -6.03
N GLY A 72 -10.44 -11.25 -6.40
CA GLY A 72 -10.67 -10.79 -7.75
C GLY A 72 -9.67 -11.36 -8.76
N LEU A 73 -8.38 -11.38 -8.42
CA LEU A 73 -7.33 -11.99 -9.25
C LEU A 73 -7.54 -13.49 -9.43
N ASN A 74 -7.85 -14.22 -8.36
CA ASN A 74 -8.13 -15.66 -8.42
C ASN A 74 -9.38 -16.02 -9.23
N GLN A 75 -10.24 -15.04 -9.48
CA GLN A 75 -11.46 -15.20 -10.28
C GLN A 75 -11.35 -14.57 -11.68
N GLY A 76 -10.21 -13.93 -12.03
CA GLY A 76 -10.03 -13.24 -13.30
C GLY A 76 -11.01 -12.07 -13.51
N LYS A 77 -11.37 -11.36 -12.44
CA LYS A 77 -12.38 -10.29 -12.46
C LYS A 77 -11.83 -8.87 -12.59
N LEU A 78 -10.52 -8.72 -12.53
CA LEU A 78 -9.92 -7.40 -12.67
C LEU A 78 -9.96 -6.93 -14.13
N PRO A 79 -10.02 -5.62 -14.36
CA PRO A 79 -9.79 -5.08 -15.70
C PRO A 79 -8.35 -5.34 -16.19
N ALA A 80 -8.16 -5.30 -17.52
CA ALA A 80 -6.83 -5.30 -18.10
C ALA A 80 -5.95 -4.19 -17.46
N PRO A 81 -4.64 -4.44 -17.29
CA PRO A 81 -3.87 -5.60 -17.76
C PRO A 81 -3.88 -6.81 -16.82
N TYR A 82 -4.71 -6.83 -15.77
CA TYR A 82 -4.72 -7.85 -14.71
C TYR A 82 -5.90 -8.82 -14.81
N ASP A 83 -6.47 -9.00 -15.97
CA ASP A 83 -7.63 -9.86 -16.28
C ASP A 83 -7.34 -11.35 -16.31
N LYS A 84 -6.07 -11.74 -16.19
CA LYS A 84 -5.65 -13.15 -16.10
C LYS A 84 -5.78 -13.69 -14.68
N LEU A 85 -6.14 -14.99 -14.60
CA LEU A 85 -6.29 -15.71 -13.34
C LEU A 85 -5.00 -15.74 -12.51
N GLY A 86 -5.11 -15.43 -11.23
CA GLY A 86 -4.05 -15.57 -10.24
C GLY A 86 -2.76 -14.83 -10.62
N ILE A 87 -1.62 -15.48 -10.40
CA ILE A 87 -0.30 -15.06 -10.87
C ILE A 87 0.28 -16.16 -11.75
N ASN A 88 0.56 -15.87 -13.02
CA ASN A 88 0.97 -16.87 -14.02
C ASN A 88 0.02 -18.08 -14.11
N GLY A 89 -1.27 -17.89 -13.85
CA GLY A 89 -2.27 -18.95 -13.79
C GLY A 89 -2.28 -19.74 -12.48
N ALA A 90 -1.37 -19.48 -11.54
CA ALA A 90 -1.39 -20.07 -10.22
C ALA A 90 -2.38 -19.34 -9.30
N GLU A 91 -3.13 -20.07 -8.49
CA GLU A 91 -3.98 -19.51 -7.44
C GLU A 91 -3.12 -18.81 -6.38
N ILE A 92 -3.50 -17.60 -5.98
CA ILE A 92 -2.82 -16.86 -4.92
C ILE A 92 -3.33 -17.32 -3.57
N GLU A 93 -2.42 -17.73 -2.69
CA GLU A 93 -2.67 -18.03 -1.28
C GLU A 93 -1.98 -17.00 -0.39
N MET A 94 -2.66 -16.47 0.62
CA MET A 94 -2.08 -15.51 1.57
C MET A 94 -1.85 -16.14 2.94
N VAL A 95 -0.64 -15.93 3.48
CA VAL A 95 -0.32 -16.15 4.89
C VAL A 95 -0.23 -14.79 5.55
N ILE A 96 -1.22 -14.45 6.40
CA ILE A 96 -1.34 -13.11 6.97
C ILE A 96 -0.75 -13.08 8.38
N ILE A 97 0.14 -12.13 8.64
CA ILE A 97 0.86 -11.92 9.92
C ILE A 97 0.52 -10.54 10.48
N ASP A 98 0.36 -10.48 11.80
CA ASP A 98 0.21 -9.23 12.54
C ASP A 98 1.54 -8.51 12.71
N GLU A 99 1.63 -7.28 12.18
CA GLU A 99 2.82 -6.41 12.30
C GLU A 99 3.05 -5.90 13.74
N ALA A 100 2.07 -6.03 14.64
CA ALA A 100 2.24 -5.60 16.01
C ALA A 100 3.32 -6.39 16.75
N GLY A 101 4.06 -5.71 17.65
CA GLY A 101 5.10 -6.32 18.49
C GLY A 101 6.51 -5.82 18.24
N GLY A 102 6.70 -4.95 17.24
CA GLY A 102 7.95 -4.23 16.99
C GLY A 102 9.00 -5.04 16.23
N ALA A 103 10.09 -4.37 15.89
CA ALA A 103 11.09 -4.80 14.94
C ALA A 103 11.69 -6.20 15.18
N ALA A 104 12.01 -6.54 16.44
CA ALA A 104 12.59 -7.84 16.76
C ALA A 104 11.63 -9.00 16.43
N LYS A 105 10.34 -8.86 16.78
CA LYS A 105 9.31 -9.84 16.42
C LYS A 105 9.15 -9.92 14.91
N GLN A 106 9.13 -8.79 14.22
CA GLN A 106 8.94 -8.77 12.78
C GLN A 106 10.09 -9.43 12.01
N VAL A 107 11.32 -9.31 12.48
CA VAL A 107 12.47 -10.08 11.94
C VAL A 107 12.27 -11.60 12.10
N GLU A 108 11.78 -12.04 13.26
CA GLU A 108 11.50 -13.47 13.50
C GLU A 108 10.36 -13.97 12.59
N GLU A 109 9.25 -13.22 12.51
CA GLU A 109 8.09 -13.58 11.68
C GLU A 109 8.45 -13.56 10.19
N PHE A 110 9.28 -12.62 9.73
CA PHE A 110 9.78 -12.61 8.36
C PHE A 110 10.57 -13.89 8.03
N ARG A 111 11.49 -14.29 8.91
CA ARG A 111 12.22 -15.55 8.75
C ARG A 111 11.27 -16.75 8.75
N ASN A 112 10.25 -16.74 9.60
CA ASN A 112 9.21 -17.77 9.64
C ASN A 112 8.45 -17.86 8.31
N LEU A 113 8.00 -16.74 7.76
CA LEU A 113 7.31 -16.67 6.45
C LEU A 113 8.18 -17.30 5.35
N VAL A 114 9.44 -16.89 5.23
CA VAL A 114 10.32 -17.33 4.15
C VAL A 114 10.81 -18.77 4.35
N GLN A 115 11.30 -19.10 5.53
CA GLN A 115 11.99 -20.37 5.77
C GLN A 115 11.06 -21.52 6.13
N ARG A 116 9.97 -21.27 6.88
CA ARG A 116 9.04 -22.31 7.35
C ARG A 116 7.76 -22.36 6.53
N GLN A 117 7.11 -21.20 6.32
CA GLN A 117 5.89 -21.12 5.55
C GLN A 117 6.14 -21.20 4.04
N LYS A 118 7.41 -21.02 3.60
CA LYS A 118 7.81 -21.12 2.19
C LYS A 118 6.98 -20.22 1.27
N VAL A 119 6.78 -18.96 1.67
CA VAL A 119 6.13 -17.99 0.82
C VAL A 119 7.04 -17.62 -0.36
N ASP A 120 6.45 -17.34 -1.52
CA ASP A 120 7.16 -16.98 -2.76
C ASP A 120 7.58 -15.51 -2.76
N ALA A 121 6.80 -14.67 -2.07
CA ALA A 121 7.09 -13.26 -1.86
C ALA A 121 6.45 -12.74 -0.57
N VAL A 122 6.96 -11.62 -0.06
CA VAL A 122 6.38 -10.90 1.07
C VAL A 122 5.86 -9.55 0.59
N VAL A 123 4.62 -9.22 0.95
CA VAL A 123 4.03 -7.88 0.78
C VAL A 123 3.68 -7.37 2.17
N GLY A 124 4.20 -6.21 2.54
CA GLY A 124 3.91 -5.80 3.91
C GLY A 124 4.52 -4.48 4.32
N TYR A 125 4.33 -4.25 5.56
CA TYR A 125 4.88 -3.29 6.49
C TYR A 125 4.43 -1.84 6.31
N ILE A 126 3.99 -1.29 7.44
CA ILE A 126 3.59 0.11 7.62
C ILE A 126 4.65 0.85 8.42
N SER A 127 5.12 0.23 9.52
CA SER A 127 6.08 0.85 10.43
C SER A 127 7.46 0.99 9.78
N SER A 128 7.99 2.21 9.75
CA SER A 128 9.35 2.46 9.25
C SER A 128 10.42 1.75 10.06
N GLY A 129 10.21 1.58 11.37
CA GLY A 129 11.12 0.83 12.23
C GLY A 129 11.19 -0.65 11.85
N ASP A 130 10.03 -1.25 11.52
CA ASP A 130 9.96 -2.65 11.11
C ASP A 130 10.55 -2.84 9.71
N CYS A 131 10.28 -1.93 8.76
CA CYS A 131 10.91 -1.98 7.44
C CYS A 131 12.44 -1.90 7.49
N LEU A 132 12.99 -1.00 8.30
CA LEU A 132 14.45 -0.87 8.46
C LEU A 132 15.08 -2.14 9.07
N ALA A 133 14.33 -2.85 9.90
CA ALA A 133 14.80 -4.10 10.50
C ALA A 133 14.66 -5.31 9.58
N VAL A 134 13.58 -5.39 8.78
CA VAL A 134 13.33 -6.56 7.91
C VAL A 134 14.03 -6.48 6.57
N ALA A 135 14.29 -5.28 6.03
CA ALA A 135 14.91 -5.12 4.72
C ALA A 135 16.28 -5.85 4.61
N PRO A 136 17.22 -5.72 5.57
CA PRO A 136 18.46 -6.49 5.53
C PRO A 136 18.24 -8.00 5.58
N VAL A 137 17.21 -8.47 6.29
CA VAL A 137 16.88 -9.90 6.39
C VAL A 137 16.29 -10.42 5.08
N ALA A 138 15.49 -9.60 4.38
CA ALA A 138 14.97 -9.93 3.05
C ALA A 138 16.10 -10.10 2.04
N GLU A 139 17.10 -9.20 2.06
CA GLU A 139 18.29 -9.28 1.21
C GLU A 139 19.14 -10.51 1.57
N GLU A 140 19.38 -10.79 2.86
CA GLU A 140 20.10 -11.97 3.34
C GLU A 140 19.47 -13.29 2.85
N LEU A 141 18.13 -13.35 2.87
CA LEU A 141 17.39 -14.57 2.50
C LEU A 141 17.09 -14.66 1.01
N GLY A 142 17.40 -13.62 0.22
CA GLY A 142 17.03 -13.55 -1.18
C GLY A 142 15.52 -13.57 -1.41
N ALA A 143 14.75 -12.93 -0.54
CA ALA A 143 13.30 -12.99 -0.51
C ALA A 143 12.67 -11.77 -1.22
N MET A 144 11.95 -11.99 -2.32
CA MET A 144 11.19 -10.93 -3.01
C MET A 144 10.25 -10.25 -2.03
N THR A 145 10.46 -8.95 -1.79
CA THR A 145 9.73 -8.17 -0.78
C THR A 145 9.25 -6.85 -1.35
N VAL A 146 7.95 -6.61 -1.26
CA VAL A 146 7.32 -5.37 -1.70
C VAL A 146 6.73 -4.65 -0.48
N LEU A 147 7.37 -3.56 -0.09
CA LEU A 147 6.94 -2.69 0.99
C LEU A 147 5.88 -1.72 0.48
N TYR A 148 4.72 -1.61 1.18
CA TYR A 148 3.62 -0.82 0.66
C TYR A 148 3.48 0.56 1.31
N ASP A 149 3.85 0.74 2.58
CA ASP A 149 3.56 2.00 3.28
C ASP A 149 4.67 2.57 4.18
N CYS A 150 5.75 1.87 4.50
CA CYS A 150 6.78 2.47 5.34
C CYS A 150 7.42 3.71 4.68
N GLY A 151 7.41 4.82 5.41
CA GLY A 151 7.69 6.14 4.82
C GLY A 151 9.11 6.67 5.01
N THR A 152 9.97 6.02 5.81
CA THR A 152 11.33 6.54 6.03
C THR A 152 12.14 6.65 4.74
N SER A 153 12.86 7.75 4.56
CA SER A 153 13.80 7.94 3.45
C SER A 153 15.09 7.11 3.62
N GLN A 154 15.38 6.63 4.84
CA GLN A 154 16.59 5.89 5.16
C GLN A 154 16.63 4.46 4.59
N LEU A 155 15.49 3.94 4.10
CA LEU A 155 15.38 2.58 3.59
C LEU A 155 16.32 2.31 2.41
N PHE A 156 16.44 3.28 1.52
CA PHE A 156 17.27 3.23 0.31
C PHE A 156 18.32 4.35 0.32
N SER A 157 19.08 4.45 1.41
CA SER A 157 20.23 5.37 1.48
C SER A 157 21.29 4.98 0.43
N GLU A 158 22.11 5.96 0.01
CA GLU A 158 23.05 5.85 -1.12
C GLU A 158 24.08 4.70 -1.00
N ASP A 159 24.38 4.29 0.21
CA ASP A 159 25.29 3.18 0.54
C ASP A 159 24.62 1.79 0.45
N LYS A 160 23.31 1.73 0.20
CA LYS A 160 22.54 0.48 0.09
C LYS A 160 22.22 0.17 -1.36
N THR A 161 22.58 -1.04 -1.78
CA THR A 161 22.24 -1.60 -3.10
C THR A 161 21.26 -2.75 -2.95
N PRO A 162 19.96 -2.49 -2.78
CA PRO A 162 18.95 -3.53 -2.65
C PRO A 162 18.88 -4.37 -3.92
N GLN A 163 18.53 -5.64 -3.76
CA GLN A 163 18.28 -6.58 -4.85
C GLN A 163 16.87 -7.14 -4.81
N TYR A 164 16.35 -7.44 -3.63
CA TYR A 164 15.07 -8.13 -3.42
C TYR A 164 13.99 -7.26 -2.79
N VAL A 165 14.38 -6.11 -2.22
CA VAL A 165 13.46 -5.19 -1.53
C VAL A 165 13.06 -4.04 -2.44
N PHE A 166 11.75 -3.83 -2.54
CA PHE A 166 11.12 -2.76 -3.32
C PHE A 166 10.11 -1.99 -2.46
N ARG A 167 9.89 -0.71 -2.75
CA ARG A 167 8.80 0.05 -2.15
C ARG A 167 7.95 0.70 -3.24
N THR A 168 6.68 0.31 -3.29
CA THR A 168 5.71 0.87 -4.24
C THR A 168 4.97 2.09 -3.69
N GLY A 169 5.01 2.32 -2.37
CA GLY A 169 4.57 3.58 -1.76
C GLY A 169 5.62 4.69 -1.89
N LEU A 170 5.22 5.92 -1.54
CA LEU A 170 6.12 7.08 -1.51
C LEU A 170 6.79 7.22 -0.15
N ASP A 171 7.89 7.99 -0.10
CA ASP A 171 8.61 8.28 1.14
C ASP A 171 8.18 9.63 1.77
N ALA A 172 8.68 9.88 2.99
CA ALA A 172 8.39 11.08 3.75
C ALA A 172 8.77 12.37 3.01
N SER A 173 9.83 12.34 2.20
CA SER A 173 10.30 13.53 1.50
C SER A 173 9.24 14.04 0.52
N VAL A 174 8.65 13.14 -0.26
CA VAL A 174 7.56 13.48 -1.20
C VAL A 174 6.35 14.04 -0.45
N ASP A 175 5.96 13.40 0.67
CA ASP A 175 4.86 13.86 1.52
C ASP A 175 5.06 15.31 1.96
N ASN A 176 6.25 15.65 2.45
CA ASN A 176 6.53 16.91 3.10
C ASN A 176 6.85 18.04 2.11
N ILE A 177 7.49 17.73 0.98
CA ILE A 177 7.65 18.69 -0.12
C ILE A 177 6.27 19.06 -0.69
N GLY A 178 5.39 18.09 -0.88
CA GLY A 178 4.00 18.32 -1.31
C GLY A 178 3.22 19.19 -0.35
N ALA A 179 3.33 18.95 0.97
CA ALA A 179 2.71 19.76 2.01
C ALA A 179 3.18 21.22 1.97
N ALA A 180 4.50 21.46 1.87
CA ALA A 180 5.06 22.80 1.79
C ALA A 180 4.61 23.53 0.51
N ARG A 181 4.56 22.85 -0.64
CA ARG A 181 4.06 23.42 -1.90
C ARG A 181 2.57 23.74 -1.86
N TYR A 182 1.77 22.89 -1.19
CA TYR A 182 0.35 23.16 -0.98
C TYR A 182 0.16 24.44 -0.13
N LEU A 183 0.89 24.56 0.98
CA LEU A 183 0.85 25.72 1.85
C LEU A 183 1.25 27.01 1.12
N ALA A 184 2.29 26.98 0.31
CA ALA A 184 2.71 28.15 -0.46
C ALA A 184 1.61 28.65 -1.42
N LYS A 185 0.75 27.78 -1.92
CA LYS A 185 -0.38 28.14 -2.79
C LYS A 185 -1.61 28.62 -2.02
N THR A 186 -1.89 28.01 -0.85
CA THR A 186 -3.15 28.23 -0.12
C THR A 186 -2.99 29.15 1.10
N HIS A 187 -1.83 29.14 1.74
CA HIS A 187 -1.52 29.89 2.96
C HIS A 187 -0.21 30.70 2.83
N PRO A 188 -0.03 31.53 1.76
CA PRO A 188 1.26 32.18 1.47
C PRO A 188 1.72 33.19 2.55
N ASN A 189 0.82 33.60 3.44
CA ASN A 189 1.09 34.54 4.52
C ASN A 189 1.39 33.85 5.86
N ALA A 190 1.34 32.52 5.93
CA ALA A 190 1.69 31.80 7.14
C ALA A 190 3.19 31.92 7.43
N VAL A 191 3.53 32.32 8.64
CA VAL A 191 4.91 32.56 9.08
C VAL A 191 5.32 31.61 10.19
N ARG A 192 4.44 31.41 11.17
CA ARG A 192 4.75 30.68 12.40
C ARG A 192 4.38 29.21 12.27
N VAL A 193 5.37 28.35 12.28
CA VAL A 193 5.21 26.91 12.06
C VAL A 193 5.45 26.13 13.34
N GLY A 194 4.46 25.38 13.79
CA GLY A 194 4.58 24.37 14.83
C GLY A 194 4.60 22.96 14.26
N GLY A 195 5.14 22.01 15.02
CA GLY A 195 5.15 20.61 14.63
C GLY A 195 4.93 19.65 15.79
N ILE A 196 4.25 18.54 15.51
CA ILE A 196 4.15 17.42 16.44
C ILE A 196 4.30 16.10 15.67
N GLN A 197 5.36 15.36 15.97
CA GLN A 197 5.74 14.14 15.23
C GLN A 197 5.94 12.98 16.20
N GLN A 198 5.67 11.75 15.76
CA GLN A 198 6.03 10.57 16.52
C GLN A 198 7.57 10.40 16.53
N ASN A 199 8.17 10.16 17.71
CA ASN A 199 9.63 10.09 17.88
C ASN A 199 10.21 8.75 17.39
N TYR A 200 10.32 8.62 16.08
CA TYR A 200 11.00 7.50 15.40
C TYR A 200 11.34 7.92 13.95
N ALA A 201 11.97 7.04 13.16
CA ALA A 201 12.52 7.37 11.84
C ALA A 201 11.54 8.16 10.95
N PHE A 202 10.31 7.70 10.75
CA PHE A 202 9.34 8.39 9.88
C PHE A 202 8.98 9.80 10.38
N GLY A 203 8.75 9.96 11.68
CA GLY A 203 8.40 11.28 12.26
C GLY A 203 9.58 12.25 12.20
N GLN A 204 10.79 11.78 12.47
CA GLN A 204 12.02 12.57 12.38
C GLN A 204 12.31 12.98 10.94
N ASP A 205 12.26 12.05 9.99
CA ASP A 205 12.43 12.33 8.56
C ASP A 205 11.36 13.33 8.08
N SER A 206 10.10 13.12 8.43
CA SER A 206 8.99 14.01 8.03
C SER A 206 9.18 15.42 8.52
N TRP A 207 9.56 15.61 9.78
CA TRP A 207 9.77 16.94 10.33
C TRP A 207 10.96 17.66 9.69
N SER A 208 12.06 16.94 9.50
CA SER A 208 13.24 17.46 8.82
C SER A 208 12.94 17.89 7.38
N ASP A 209 12.30 17.02 6.60
CA ASP A 209 11.97 17.30 5.21
C ASP A 209 10.96 18.45 5.07
N PHE A 210 9.96 18.50 5.96
CA PHE A 210 8.99 19.59 5.99
C PHE A 210 9.64 20.94 6.28
N THR A 211 10.44 21.04 7.35
CA THR A 211 11.06 22.28 7.76
C THR A 211 12.10 22.78 6.74
N LEU A 212 12.88 21.87 6.15
CA LEU A 212 13.79 22.20 5.06
C LEU A 212 13.02 22.70 3.83
N SER A 213 11.91 22.05 3.47
CA SER A 213 11.08 22.46 2.35
C SER A 213 10.43 23.83 2.59
N MET A 214 9.90 24.06 3.79
CA MET A 214 9.34 25.37 4.18
C MET A 214 10.40 26.49 4.08
N ALA A 215 11.61 26.25 4.54
CA ALA A 215 12.70 27.24 4.47
C ALA A 215 13.05 27.64 3.03
N GLN A 216 12.91 26.70 2.06
CA GLN A 216 13.18 26.99 0.64
C GLN A 216 11.97 27.60 -0.08
N ILE A 217 10.76 27.08 0.19
CA ILE A 217 9.54 27.45 -0.55
C ILE A 217 8.87 28.66 0.07
N MET A 218 8.90 28.79 1.39
CA MET A 218 8.32 29.89 2.19
C MET A 218 9.39 30.49 3.12
N PRO A 219 10.39 31.22 2.60
CA PRO A 219 11.60 31.63 3.36
C PRO A 219 11.32 32.60 4.49
N LYS A 220 10.10 33.13 4.61
CA LYS A 220 9.68 33.95 5.75
C LYS A 220 9.14 33.12 6.91
N SER A 221 8.93 31.81 6.70
CA SER A 221 8.43 30.95 7.77
C SER A 221 9.52 30.66 8.81
N GLU A 222 9.09 30.57 10.06
CA GLU A 222 9.94 30.23 11.21
C GLU A 222 9.32 29.09 12.02
N VAL A 223 10.14 28.16 12.44
CA VAL A 223 9.73 27.10 13.38
C VAL A 223 9.67 27.72 14.78
N VAL A 224 8.48 27.75 15.36
CA VAL A 224 8.26 28.36 16.70
C VAL A 224 8.20 27.31 17.82
N GLU A 225 7.84 26.06 17.50
CA GLU A 225 7.79 24.95 18.46
C GLU A 225 7.80 23.60 17.74
N SER A 226 8.39 22.57 18.33
CA SER A 226 8.28 21.20 17.86
C SER A 226 8.22 20.20 19.02
N GLN A 227 7.35 19.20 18.89
CA GLN A 227 7.12 18.18 19.88
C GLN A 227 7.31 16.79 19.25
N MET A 228 7.99 15.89 19.96
CA MET A 228 8.23 14.52 19.47
C MET A 228 7.87 13.48 20.55
N PRO A 229 6.58 13.26 20.82
CA PRO A 229 6.15 12.21 21.75
C PRO A 229 6.45 10.81 21.22
N LYS A 230 6.41 9.84 22.15
CA LYS A 230 6.59 8.43 21.81
C LYS A 230 5.46 7.94 20.91
N VAL A 231 5.80 7.03 19.98
CA VAL A 231 4.82 6.34 19.12
C VAL A 231 3.78 5.62 19.97
N PHE A 232 2.52 5.77 19.62
CA PHE A 232 1.35 5.19 20.31
C PHE A 232 1.21 5.60 21.78
N GLN A 233 1.63 6.83 22.12
CA GLN A 233 1.44 7.41 23.43
C GLN A 233 -0.04 7.66 23.76
N GLY A 234 -0.84 8.07 22.76
CA GLY A 234 -2.29 8.24 22.83
C GLY A 234 -2.78 9.48 23.62
N GLN A 235 -1.90 10.18 24.34
CA GLN A 235 -2.23 11.37 25.14
C GLN A 235 -1.23 12.50 24.83
N TYR A 236 -1.74 13.62 24.33
CA TYR A 236 -0.93 14.72 23.76
C TYR A 236 -1.22 16.08 24.42
N GLY A 237 -1.82 16.06 25.60
CA GLY A 237 -2.22 17.30 26.27
C GLY A 237 -1.09 18.28 26.59
N ALA A 238 0.10 17.77 26.96
CA ALA A 238 1.27 18.59 27.24
C ALA A 238 1.83 19.21 25.95
N GLU A 239 1.96 18.42 24.90
CA GLU A 239 2.47 18.83 23.58
C GLU A 239 1.54 19.87 22.94
N ILE A 240 0.23 19.65 23.00
CA ILE A 240 -0.80 20.58 22.52
C ILE A 240 -0.71 21.90 23.27
N SER A 241 -0.54 21.89 24.61
CA SER A 241 -0.39 23.10 25.39
C SER A 241 0.88 23.89 25.06
N ALA A 242 2.00 23.17 24.84
CA ALA A 242 3.26 23.80 24.41
C ALA A 242 3.11 24.50 23.06
N LEU A 243 2.45 23.86 22.09
CA LEU A 243 2.14 24.45 20.79
C LEU A 243 1.22 25.66 20.91
N SER A 244 0.14 25.58 21.70
CA SER A 244 -0.84 26.66 21.87
C SER A 244 -0.19 27.93 22.43
N VAL A 245 0.73 27.82 23.39
CA VAL A 245 1.48 28.97 23.94
C VAL A 245 2.26 29.74 22.88
N LYS A 246 2.74 29.03 21.85
CA LYS A 246 3.52 29.61 20.76
C LYS A 246 2.70 30.23 19.64
N ARG A 247 1.38 29.99 19.61
CA ARG A 247 0.44 30.50 18.60
C ARG A 247 0.98 30.35 17.18
N PRO A 248 1.21 29.11 16.68
CA PRO A 248 1.60 28.88 15.30
C PRO A 248 0.45 29.20 14.34
N ASP A 249 0.75 29.62 13.10
CA ASP A 249 -0.23 29.73 12.02
C ASP A 249 -0.54 28.34 11.45
N ILE A 250 0.49 27.49 11.40
CA ILE A 250 0.45 26.14 10.85
C ILE A 250 0.95 25.14 11.90
N ILE A 251 0.25 24.02 12.02
CA ILE A 251 0.71 22.85 12.77
C ILE A 251 0.84 21.66 11.84
N HIS A 252 2.07 21.22 11.62
CA HIS A 252 2.37 20.04 10.82
C HIS A 252 2.44 18.79 11.69
N SER A 253 1.84 17.70 11.21
CA SER A 253 1.98 16.37 11.82
C SER A 253 2.03 15.25 10.79
N SER A 254 2.96 14.33 10.99
CA SER A 254 3.02 13.03 10.31
C SER A 254 2.49 11.89 11.18
N PHE A 255 1.75 12.18 12.23
CA PHE A 255 1.09 11.16 13.03
C PHE A 255 0.26 10.23 12.17
N TRP A 256 0.22 8.98 12.53
CA TRP A 256 -0.53 7.94 11.86
C TRP A 256 -1.13 6.95 12.87
N GLY A 257 -1.99 6.05 12.41
CA GLY A 257 -2.68 5.13 13.30
C GLY A 257 -3.65 5.84 14.24
N GLY A 258 -3.89 5.26 15.38
CA GLY A 258 -4.74 5.84 16.43
C GLY A 258 -4.21 7.15 17.02
N ASP A 259 -2.90 7.40 16.90
CA ASP A 259 -2.29 8.66 17.37
C ASP A 259 -2.77 9.87 16.54
N MET A 260 -2.96 9.72 15.23
CA MET A 260 -3.52 10.76 14.37
C MET A 260 -4.92 11.16 14.84
N GLU A 261 -5.78 10.17 15.07
CA GLU A 261 -7.14 10.43 15.53
C GLU A 261 -7.14 11.05 16.93
N ALA A 262 -6.34 10.51 17.84
CA ALA A 262 -6.21 11.05 19.20
C ALA A 262 -5.68 12.49 19.21
N LEU A 263 -4.70 12.81 18.36
CA LEU A 263 -4.20 14.18 18.21
C LEU A 263 -5.29 15.12 17.73
N VAL A 264 -6.00 14.76 16.66
CA VAL A 264 -7.06 15.61 16.08
C VAL A 264 -8.15 15.89 17.10
N LEU A 265 -8.63 14.86 17.79
CA LEU A 265 -9.68 15.01 18.82
C LEU A 265 -9.21 15.88 19.99
N GLN A 266 -8.02 15.64 20.53
CA GLN A 266 -7.50 16.37 21.67
C GLN A 266 -7.13 17.82 21.31
N ALA A 267 -6.56 18.07 20.14
CA ALA A 267 -6.20 19.41 19.66
C ALA A 267 -7.45 20.24 19.37
N ASN A 268 -8.46 19.66 18.72
CA ASN A 268 -9.73 20.34 18.46
C ASN A 268 -10.47 20.68 19.76
N SER A 269 -10.58 19.72 20.70
CA SER A 269 -11.26 19.94 21.98
C SER A 269 -10.57 21.01 22.88
N ARG A 270 -9.29 21.30 22.62
CA ARG A 270 -8.50 22.32 23.33
C ARG A 270 -8.38 23.64 22.57
N GLY A 271 -9.07 23.79 21.43
CA GLY A 271 -9.09 25.01 20.63
C GLY A 271 -7.81 25.27 19.81
N LEU A 272 -6.86 24.31 19.75
CA LEU A 272 -5.61 24.54 19.03
C LEU A 272 -5.85 24.75 17.51
N PHE A 273 -6.81 24.03 16.94
CA PHE A 273 -7.17 24.12 15.53
C PHE A 273 -8.21 25.23 15.21
N GLU A 274 -8.64 25.98 16.19
CA GLU A 274 -9.38 27.24 15.99
C GLU A 274 -8.44 28.39 15.65
N GLU A 275 -7.20 28.34 16.16
CA GLU A 275 -6.18 29.38 15.97
C GLU A 275 -5.13 29.03 14.90
N ALA A 276 -4.95 27.73 14.58
CA ALA A 276 -3.91 27.25 13.67
C ALA A 276 -4.47 26.27 12.65
N THR A 277 -3.97 26.33 11.41
CA THR A 277 -4.31 25.34 10.37
C THR A 277 -3.49 24.06 10.57
N ALA A 278 -4.16 22.93 10.75
CA ALA A 278 -3.51 21.63 10.81
C ALA A 278 -3.11 21.14 9.41
N VAL A 279 -1.91 20.58 9.27
CA VAL A 279 -1.40 19.92 8.06
C VAL A 279 -1.00 18.50 8.41
N LEU A 280 -1.80 17.53 7.98
CA LEU A 280 -1.70 16.13 8.38
C LEU A 280 -1.34 15.27 7.17
N THR A 281 -0.08 14.83 7.06
CA THR A 281 0.41 14.06 5.90
C THR A 281 -0.30 12.72 5.74
N CYS A 282 -0.73 12.10 6.85
CA CYS A 282 -1.46 10.84 6.88
C CYS A 282 -2.98 11.01 7.11
N GLY A 283 -3.50 12.25 7.02
CA GLY A 283 -4.85 12.61 7.46
C GLY A 283 -5.97 11.86 6.75
N GLU A 284 -5.79 11.45 5.50
CA GLU A 284 -6.81 10.74 4.72
C GLU A 284 -7.15 9.37 5.31
N SER A 285 -6.22 8.70 6.02
CA SER A 285 -6.50 7.40 6.65
C SER A 285 -7.66 7.40 7.64
N ALA A 286 -7.95 8.54 8.25
CA ALA A 286 -9.04 8.72 9.20
C ALA A 286 -10.25 9.51 8.64
N LEU A 287 -10.26 9.80 7.34
CA LEU A 287 -11.28 10.62 6.67
C LEU A 287 -12.71 10.26 7.05
N VAL A 288 -13.04 8.98 7.09
CA VAL A 288 -14.40 8.49 7.41
C VAL A 288 -14.70 8.46 8.92
N ARG A 289 -13.69 8.65 9.78
CA ARG A 289 -13.80 8.56 11.23
C ARG A 289 -13.78 9.91 11.94
N TYR A 290 -13.25 10.94 11.33
CA TYR A 290 -13.23 12.29 11.92
C TYR A 290 -14.62 12.83 12.19
N LYS A 291 -15.54 12.64 11.26
CA LYS A 291 -16.92 13.19 11.32
C LYS A 291 -16.89 14.68 11.71
N ASP A 292 -17.81 15.11 12.55
CA ASP A 292 -17.90 16.47 13.08
C ASP A 292 -16.90 16.78 14.22
N GLN A 293 -16.04 15.84 14.56
CA GLN A 293 -15.04 16.01 15.63
C GLN A 293 -13.73 16.66 15.13
N ALA A 294 -13.56 16.77 13.82
CA ALA A 294 -12.44 17.48 13.22
C ALA A 294 -12.91 18.77 12.55
N PRO A 295 -12.11 19.86 12.60
CA PRO A 295 -12.50 21.12 11.97
C PRO A 295 -12.45 21.04 10.46
N ASN A 296 -13.41 21.69 9.79
CA ASN A 296 -13.35 21.92 8.36
C ASN A 296 -12.14 22.83 8.03
N GLY A 297 -11.51 22.60 6.88
CA GLY A 297 -10.32 23.35 6.44
C GLY A 297 -8.99 22.76 6.93
N MET A 298 -9.01 21.66 7.70
CA MET A 298 -7.82 20.92 8.05
C MET A 298 -7.19 20.34 6.77
N ILE A 299 -5.93 20.64 6.51
CA ILE A 299 -5.20 20.15 5.33
C ILE A 299 -4.79 18.70 5.56
N ILE A 300 -5.20 17.82 4.67
CA ILE A 300 -4.90 16.39 4.75
C ILE A 300 -4.24 15.89 3.48
N GLY A 301 -3.30 14.94 3.64
CA GLY A 301 -2.68 14.17 2.58
C GLY A 301 -3.02 12.69 2.65
N GLY A 302 -2.87 12.00 1.54
CA GLY A 302 -3.02 10.55 1.41
C GLY A 302 -1.70 9.86 1.08
N ARG A 303 -0.57 10.54 1.32
CA ARG A 303 0.78 10.05 1.07
C ARG A 303 1.00 9.57 -0.38
N GLY A 304 0.43 10.31 -1.33
CA GLY A 304 0.47 10.01 -2.76
C GLY A 304 -0.91 10.14 -3.40
N PRO A 305 -1.10 9.60 -4.61
CA PRO A 305 -2.38 9.55 -5.28
C PRO A 305 -3.21 8.36 -4.78
N PHE A 306 -3.45 8.28 -3.47
CA PHE A 306 -4.08 7.16 -2.80
C PHE A 306 -5.37 7.56 -2.09
N GLY A 307 -6.25 6.59 -1.82
CA GLY A 307 -7.51 6.81 -1.14
C GLY A 307 -8.40 7.81 -1.88
N ALA A 308 -8.82 8.87 -1.19
CA ALA A 308 -9.66 9.94 -1.76
C ALA A 308 -8.95 10.74 -2.87
N PHE A 309 -7.63 10.65 -2.98
CA PHE A 309 -6.82 11.30 -4.01
C PHE A 309 -6.50 10.39 -5.21
N ALA A 310 -6.97 9.14 -5.20
CA ALA A 310 -6.70 8.20 -6.27
C ALA A 310 -7.36 8.64 -7.59
N PRO A 311 -6.65 8.53 -8.73
CA PRO A 311 -7.20 8.93 -10.02
C PRO A 311 -8.32 7.99 -10.46
N GLN A 312 -9.22 8.53 -11.28
CA GLN A 312 -10.28 7.73 -11.92
C GLN A 312 -9.66 6.90 -13.05
N ASN A 313 -9.61 5.59 -12.88
CA ASN A 313 -9.20 4.63 -13.90
C ASN A 313 -10.00 3.33 -13.74
N PRO A 314 -10.00 2.41 -14.72
CA PRO A 314 -10.76 1.16 -14.64
C PRO A 314 -10.41 0.28 -13.42
N LEU A 315 -9.11 0.21 -13.05
CA LEU A 315 -8.64 -0.58 -11.90
C LEU A 315 -9.15 0.02 -10.58
N ASN A 316 -9.05 1.34 -10.42
CA ASN A 316 -9.55 2.02 -9.22
C ASN A 316 -11.09 1.90 -9.11
N SER A 317 -11.80 2.04 -10.21
CA SER A 317 -13.26 1.91 -10.25
C SER A 317 -13.69 0.51 -9.84
N TRP A 318 -13.07 -0.52 -10.40
CA TRP A 318 -13.31 -1.91 -10.01
C TRP A 318 -12.99 -2.16 -8.54
N PHE A 319 -11.80 -1.74 -8.09
CA PHE A 319 -11.32 -1.96 -6.72
C PHE A 319 -12.23 -1.27 -5.69
N THR A 320 -12.57 0.00 -5.92
CA THR A 320 -13.44 0.77 -5.02
C THR A 320 -14.82 0.14 -4.93
N GLN A 321 -15.42 -0.28 -6.05
CA GLN A 321 -16.72 -0.94 -6.05
C GLN A 321 -16.68 -2.29 -5.33
N ALA A 322 -15.67 -3.10 -5.57
CA ALA A 322 -15.50 -4.40 -4.92
C ALA A 322 -15.30 -4.26 -3.41
N TYR A 323 -14.43 -3.30 -3.00
CA TYR A 323 -14.17 -3.00 -1.59
C TYR A 323 -15.42 -2.51 -0.87
N GLN A 324 -16.14 -1.53 -1.45
CA GLN A 324 -17.39 -1.01 -0.88
C GLN A 324 -18.48 -2.07 -0.80
N SER A 325 -18.56 -2.96 -1.78
CA SER A 325 -19.52 -4.07 -1.77
C SER A 325 -19.25 -5.03 -0.61
N ALA A 326 -17.99 -5.33 -0.34
CA ALA A 326 -17.57 -6.25 0.70
C ALA A 326 -17.66 -5.64 2.11
N TYR A 327 -17.20 -4.40 2.29
CA TYR A 327 -16.98 -3.81 3.62
C TYR A 327 -17.86 -2.61 3.94
N LYS A 328 -18.72 -2.15 3.01
CA LYS A 328 -19.65 -1.00 3.20
C LYS A 328 -18.94 0.33 3.54
N ALA A 329 -17.66 0.43 3.19
CA ALA A 329 -16.81 1.60 3.43
C ALA A 329 -15.97 1.89 2.17
N ALA A 330 -15.60 3.15 1.94
CA ALA A 330 -14.64 3.51 0.92
C ALA A 330 -13.23 3.05 1.31
N PRO A 331 -12.39 2.59 0.35
CA PRO A 331 -11.00 2.30 0.63
C PRO A 331 -10.24 3.59 0.93
N THR A 332 -9.53 3.63 2.06
CA THR A 332 -8.62 4.72 2.42
C THR A 332 -7.23 4.47 1.83
N TYR A 333 -6.31 5.43 1.99
CA TYR A 333 -4.99 5.32 1.36
C TYR A 333 -4.21 4.04 1.73
N PRO A 334 -4.25 3.48 2.96
CA PRO A 334 -3.57 2.23 3.25
C PRO A 334 -4.11 1.06 2.41
N ALA A 335 -5.42 1.03 2.16
CA ALA A 335 -6.04 0.02 1.30
C ALA A 335 -5.56 0.12 -0.16
N THR A 336 -5.50 1.34 -0.70
CA THR A 336 -5.05 1.55 -2.09
C THR A 336 -3.56 1.28 -2.26
N LYS A 337 -2.73 1.60 -1.26
CA LYS A 337 -1.30 1.25 -1.24
C LYS A 337 -1.07 -0.26 -1.22
N MET A 338 -1.82 -0.99 -0.40
CA MET A 338 -1.74 -2.45 -0.38
C MET A 338 -2.14 -3.06 -1.72
N ALA A 339 -3.21 -2.56 -2.33
CA ALA A 339 -3.64 -2.99 -3.66
C ALA A 339 -2.55 -2.72 -4.72
N GLN A 340 -1.93 -1.54 -4.71
CA GLN A 340 -0.80 -1.21 -5.59
C GLN A 340 0.38 -2.17 -5.41
N ALA A 341 0.75 -2.50 -4.18
CA ALA A 341 1.88 -3.39 -3.91
C ALA A 341 1.63 -4.81 -4.43
N ILE A 342 0.42 -5.34 -4.26
CA ILE A 342 0.04 -6.66 -4.80
C ILE A 342 0.03 -6.63 -6.35
N LEU A 343 -0.46 -5.57 -6.98
CA LEU A 343 -0.42 -5.42 -8.44
C LEU A 343 1.01 -5.30 -8.96
N GLY A 344 1.89 -4.59 -8.25
CA GLY A 344 3.32 -4.54 -8.56
C GLY A 344 4.00 -5.91 -8.46
N LEU A 345 3.68 -6.70 -7.44
CA LEU A 345 4.15 -8.09 -7.32
C LEU A 345 3.63 -8.98 -8.45
N LYS A 346 2.32 -8.87 -8.80
CA LYS A 346 1.75 -9.61 -9.93
C LYS A 346 2.45 -9.24 -11.23
N PHE A 347 2.64 -7.93 -11.48
CA PHE A 347 3.41 -7.46 -12.65
C PHE A 347 4.81 -8.07 -12.67
N ALA A 348 5.54 -8.03 -11.55
CA ALA A 348 6.88 -8.59 -11.43
C ALA A 348 6.91 -10.08 -11.77
N ALA A 349 6.00 -10.85 -11.20
CA ALA A 349 5.94 -12.30 -11.40
C ALA A 349 5.54 -12.68 -12.85
N GLU A 350 4.60 -11.96 -13.47
CA GLU A 350 4.16 -12.23 -14.84
C GLU A 350 5.17 -11.81 -15.92
N ASN A 351 6.09 -10.90 -15.58
CA ASN A 351 7.16 -10.47 -16.49
C ASN A 351 8.53 -11.10 -16.16
N ALA A 352 8.60 -11.91 -15.11
CA ALA A 352 9.79 -12.62 -14.71
C ALA A 352 10.08 -13.81 -15.64
N LYS A 353 11.37 -14.12 -15.83
CA LYS A 353 11.76 -15.35 -16.51
C LYS A 353 11.47 -16.56 -15.63
N ALA A 354 10.63 -17.46 -16.11
CA ALA A 354 10.28 -18.69 -15.42
C ALA A 354 10.06 -19.85 -16.41
N GLU A 355 10.19 -21.07 -15.92
CA GLU A 355 9.71 -22.24 -16.64
C GLU A 355 8.17 -22.20 -16.71
N ALA A 356 7.61 -22.68 -17.81
CA ALA A 356 6.16 -22.70 -18.00
C ALA A 356 5.45 -23.44 -16.84
N GLY A 357 4.44 -22.80 -16.26
CA GLY A 357 3.66 -23.38 -15.15
C GLY A 357 4.36 -23.39 -13.79
N LYS A 358 5.52 -22.72 -13.65
CA LYS A 358 6.21 -22.61 -12.35
C LYS A 358 6.15 -21.20 -11.80
N VAL A 359 6.22 -21.09 -10.47
CA VAL A 359 6.42 -19.84 -9.76
C VAL A 359 7.80 -19.29 -10.12
N PRO A 360 7.92 -18.02 -10.57
CA PRO A 360 9.20 -17.44 -10.90
C PRO A 360 10.12 -17.34 -9.69
N PRO A 361 11.43 -17.56 -9.85
CA PRO A 361 12.40 -17.31 -8.77
C PRO A 361 12.36 -15.85 -8.30
N ALA A 362 12.58 -15.62 -7.00
CA ALA A 362 12.59 -14.29 -6.39
C ALA A 362 13.51 -13.29 -7.14
N LEU A 363 14.71 -13.74 -7.55
CA LEU A 363 15.65 -12.92 -8.32
C LEU A 363 15.09 -12.48 -9.68
N GLU A 364 14.35 -13.35 -10.37
CA GLU A 364 13.78 -13.00 -11.67
C GLU A 364 12.58 -12.05 -11.52
N MET A 365 11.77 -12.21 -10.46
CA MET A 365 10.74 -11.24 -10.10
C MET A 365 11.34 -9.87 -9.75
N ALA A 366 12.42 -9.85 -8.97
CA ALA A 366 13.14 -8.63 -8.62
C ALA A 366 13.70 -7.91 -9.86
N LYS A 367 14.31 -8.64 -10.80
CA LYS A 367 14.78 -8.07 -12.07
C LYS A 367 13.64 -7.50 -12.91
N ALA A 368 12.48 -8.14 -12.90
CA ALA A 368 11.32 -7.68 -13.66
C ALA A 368 10.67 -6.41 -13.07
N LEU A 369 10.74 -6.22 -11.74
CA LEU A 369 10.19 -5.02 -11.08
C LEU A 369 11.17 -3.85 -11.09
N LYS A 370 12.47 -4.12 -11.08
CA LYS A 370 13.51 -3.09 -11.03
C LYS A 370 13.42 -2.16 -12.24
N GLY A 371 13.19 -0.88 -11.99
CA GLY A 371 13.07 0.14 -13.04
C GLY A 371 11.81 0.03 -13.90
N ALA A 372 10.85 -0.81 -13.50
CA ALA A 372 9.64 -1.04 -14.28
C ALA A 372 8.64 0.11 -14.18
N THR A 373 7.74 0.14 -15.15
CA THR A 373 6.51 0.93 -15.12
C THR A 373 5.32 -0.02 -15.17
N PHE A 374 4.34 0.15 -14.31
CA PHE A 374 3.13 -0.68 -14.26
C PHE A 374 1.89 0.13 -13.88
N GLU A 375 0.72 -0.37 -14.28
CA GLU A 375 -0.56 0.24 -13.92
C GLU A 375 -1.05 -0.24 -12.56
N SER A 376 -1.71 0.66 -11.81
CA SER A 376 -2.29 0.34 -10.51
C SER A 376 -3.64 1.04 -10.28
N VAL A 377 -4.27 0.75 -9.15
CA VAL A 377 -5.46 1.47 -8.70
C VAL A 377 -5.18 2.98 -8.47
N SER A 378 -3.92 3.34 -8.24
CA SER A 378 -3.46 4.71 -8.01
C SER A 378 -2.81 5.33 -9.26
N GLY A 379 -3.11 4.79 -10.45
CA GLY A 379 -2.52 5.21 -11.72
C GLY A 379 -1.21 4.51 -12.03
N THR A 380 -0.45 5.06 -12.96
CA THR A 380 0.84 4.54 -13.39
C THR A 380 1.89 4.72 -12.29
N VAL A 381 2.62 3.66 -12.03
CA VAL A 381 3.75 3.61 -11.07
C VAL A 381 5.04 3.44 -11.83
N GLN A 382 6.01 4.32 -11.58
CA GLN A 382 7.36 4.22 -12.13
C GLN A 382 8.33 3.86 -11.01
N MET A 383 9.01 2.73 -11.13
CA MET A 383 10.08 2.33 -10.20
C MET A 383 11.37 3.07 -10.58
N ALA A 384 11.41 4.39 -10.35
CA ALA A 384 12.39 5.29 -10.95
C ALA A 384 13.51 5.76 -10.00
N ARG A 385 13.44 5.40 -8.70
CA ARG A 385 14.41 5.83 -7.70
C ARG A 385 15.10 4.66 -7.01
N ALA A 386 16.19 4.95 -6.27
CA ALA A 386 17.00 3.94 -5.60
C ALA A 386 17.46 2.85 -6.58
N GLY A 387 17.95 3.27 -7.75
CA GLY A 387 18.34 2.36 -8.81
C GLY A 387 17.20 1.48 -9.33
N GLY A 388 15.95 1.94 -9.25
CA GLY A 388 14.76 1.21 -9.71
C GLY A 388 14.01 0.42 -8.63
N HIS A 389 14.32 0.63 -7.35
CA HIS A 389 13.69 -0.07 -6.22
C HIS A 389 12.63 0.75 -5.48
N GLN A 390 12.55 2.05 -5.74
CA GLN A 390 11.61 2.98 -5.13
C GLN A 390 10.68 3.57 -6.19
N ALA A 391 9.37 3.52 -5.93
CA ALA A 391 8.39 4.14 -6.79
C ALA A 391 8.47 5.67 -6.78
N MET A 392 8.15 6.27 -7.91
CA MET A 392 7.88 7.68 -8.10
C MET A 392 6.44 7.84 -8.62
N GLN A 393 5.69 8.69 -7.95
CA GLN A 393 4.33 9.13 -8.35
C GLN A 393 4.10 10.56 -7.86
N GLY A 394 3.04 11.19 -8.33
CA GLY A 394 2.61 12.48 -7.82
C GLY A 394 2.05 12.39 -6.39
N ILE A 395 1.77 13.55 -5.82
CA ILE A 395 1.11 13.68 -4.51
C ILE A 395 0.00 14.71 -4.58
N ALA A 396 -1.02 14.55 -3.75
CA ALA A 396 -2.08 15.53 -3.61
C ALA A 396 -2.37 15.84 -2.14
N TYR A 397 -2.76 17.08 -1.90
CA TYR A 397 -3.31 17.58 -0.65
C TYR A 397 -4.64 18.25 -0.90
N GLY A 398 -5.48 18.29 0.11
CA GLY A 398 -6.75 19.00 0.08
C GLY A 398 -7.24 19.30 1.48
N GLU A 399 -8.38 19.94 1.58
CA GLU A 399 -8.99 20.34 2.85
C GLU A 399 -10.08 19.37 3.25
N TYR A 400 -10.07 18.96 4.51
CA TYR A 400 -11.14 18.16 5.09
C TYR A 400 -12.43 18.98 5.17
N TYR A 401 -13.54 18.37 4.77
CA TYR A 401 -14.88 18.92 4.88
C TYR A 401 -15.84 17.85 5.35
N PHE A 402 -16.59 18.14 6.42
CA PHE A 402 -17.67 17.29 6.90
C PHE A 402 -19.04 17.88 6.51
N ASP A 403 -19.78 17.13 5.73
CA ASP A 403 -21.16 17.46 5.38
C ASP A 403 -22.11 16.92 6.44
N LYS A 404 -22.71 17.84 7.22
CA LYS A 404 -23.67 17.50 8.28
C LYS A 404 -24.95 16.86 7.77
N THR A 405 -25.32 17.10 6.51
CA THR A 405 -26.54 16.54 5.91
C THR A 405 -26.37 15.06 5.57
N SER A 406 -25.28 14.74 4.86
CA SER A 406 -24.96 13.36 4.46
C SER A 406 -24.20 12.58 5.52
N GLN A 407 -23.74 13.23 6.59
CA GLN A 407 -22.89 12.66 7.65
C GLN A 407 -21.58 12.05 7.11
N LYS A 408 -21.00 12.68 6.08
CA LYS A 408 -19.78 12.17 5.40
C LYS A 408 -18.65 13.20 5.42
N GLY A 409 -17.45 12.71 5.71
CA GLY A 409 -16.21 13.42 5.45
C GLY A 409 -15.82 13.32 3.99
N SER A 410 -15.28 14.40 3.43
CA SER A 410 -14.78 14.50 2.07
C SER A 410 -13.54 15.38 2.01
N VAL A 411 -12.90 15.42 0.86
CA VAL A 411 -11.75 16.30 0.59
C VAL A 411 -12.15 17.29 -0.50
N GLN A 412 -11.87 18.56 -0.24
CA GLN A 412 -12.14 19.69 -1.16
C GLN A 412 -10.82 20.44 -1.44
N ASN A 413 -10.85 21.40 -2.37
CA ASN A 413 -9.70 22.25 -2.71
C ASN A 413 -8.42 21.46 -2.98
N VAL A 414 -8.56 20.33 -3.71
CA VAL A 414 -7.45 19.41 -3.98
C VAL A 414 -6.47 20.05 -4.96
N ILE A 415 -5.18 20.05 -4.59
CA ILE A 415 -4.07 20.41 -5.47
C ILE A 415 -3.15 19.20 -5.58
N ALA A 416 -2.93 18.74 -6.81
CA ALA A 416 -2.00 17.67 -7.12
C ALA A 416 -0.68 18.24 -7.66
N PHE A 417 0.41 17.56 -7.33
CA PHE A 417 1.75 17.83 -7.82
C PHE A 417 2.28 16.58 -8.52
N ALA A 418 2.85 16.76 -9.70
CA ALA A 418 3.48 15.68 -10.46
C ALA A 418 4.68 15.09 -9.70
N GLY A 419 5.04 13.84 -9.99
CA GLY A 419 6.18 13.18 -9.35
C GLY A 419 7.47 13.98 -9.49
N GLU A 420 7.72 14.53 -10.67
CA GLU A 420 8.89 15.33 -11.00
C GLU A 420 8.95 16.68 -10.24
N CYS A 421 7.83 17.11 -9.68
CA CYS A 421 7.78 18.32 -8.84
C CYS A 421 8.21 18.06 -7.40
N VAL A 422 8.00 16.85 -6.89
CA VAL A 422 8.13 16.54 -5.46
C VAL A 422 9.14 15.43 -5.15
N THR A 423 9.75 14.85 -6.19
CA THR A 423 10.68 13.73 -6.05
C THR A 423 12.07 14.13 -6.54
N PRO A 424 13.14 13.98 -5.74
CA PRO A 424 14.49 14.25 -6.18
C PRO A 424 14.89 13.28 -7.32
N PRO A 425 15.85 13.68 -8.19
CA PRO A 425 16.43 12.77 -9.18
C PRO A 425 17.03 11.52 -8.53
N ASP A 426 17.10 10.41 -9.28
CA ASP A 426 17.76 9.19 -8.79
C ASP A 426 19.24 9.46 -8.45
N GLY A 427 19.75 8.83 -7.39
CA GLY A 427 21.09 9.07 -6.87
C GLY A 427 21.29 10.41 -6.14
N THR A 428 20.22 11.17 -5.88
CA THR A 428 20.27 12.42 -5.11
C THR A 428 19.48 12.29 -3.82
N SER A 429 20.08 12.60 -2.68
CA SER A 429 19.35 12.62 -1.42
C SER A 429 18.27 13.71 -1.41
N ALA A 430 17.15 13.45 -0.74
CA ALA A 430 16.07 14.44 -0.64
C ALA A 430 16.56 15.72 0.07
N HIS A 431 17.34 15.58 1.13
CA HIS A 431 17.90 16.71 1.87
C HIS A 431 18.78 17.61 1.00
N ASP A 432 19.68 17.03 0.20
CA ASP A 432 20.58 17.82 -0.65
C ASP A 432 19.79 18.49 -1.77
N TRP A 433 18.82 17.80 -2.35
CA TRP A 433 17.96 18.36 -3.37
C TRP A 433 17.12 19.54 -2.86
N ILE A 434 16.52 19.40 -1.65
CA ILE A 434 15.75 20.47 -1.00
C ILE A 434 16.68 21.67 -0.71
N LYS A 435 17.84 21.44 -0.07
CA LYS A 435 18.81 22.50 0.26
C LYS A 435 19.32 23.23 -0.97
N ALA A 436 19.44 22.56 -2.11
CA ALA A 436 19.83 23.16 -3.38
C ALA A 436 18.70 23.94 -4.07
N GLY A 437 17.50 24.02 -3.49
CA GLY A 437 16.34 24.71 -4.07
C GLY A 437 15.63 23.94 -5.17
N PHE A 438 15.60 22.60 -5.06
CA PHE A 438 14.88 21.69 -5.96
C PHE A 438 15.34 21.77 -7.43
N PRO A 439 16.63 21.65 -7.75
CA PRO A 439 17.12 21.76 -9.13
C PRO A 439 16.47 20.73 -10.04
N GLY A 440 15.92 21.18 -11.18
CA GLY A 440 15.24 20.31 -12.15
C GLY A 440 13.80 19.93 -11.80
N ALA A 441 13.23 20.41 -10.68
CA ALA A 441 11.83 20.18 -10.37
C ALA A 441 10.90 20.75 -11.45
N GLN A 442 9.95 19.94 -11.93
CA GLN A 442 8.95 20.35 -12.90
C GLN A 442 7.59 20.54 -12.19
N CYS A 443 7.32 21.76 -11.77
CA CYS A 443 6.10 22.15 -11.07
C CYS A 443 5.29 23.10 -11.97
N ASN A 444 4.33 22.58 -12.64
CA ASN A 444 3.39 23.32 -13.47
C ASN A 444 2.27 23.95 -12.64
#